data_13bfd89b440cd11599109e82594fd3ba
#
_entry.id   13bfd89b440cd11599109e82594fd3ba
#
_cell.length_a   1.000
_cell.length_b   1.000
_cell.length_c   1.000
_cell.angle_alpha   90.00
_cell.angle_beta   90.00
_cell.angle_gamma   90.00
#
_symmetry.space_group_name_H-M   'P 1'
#
loop_
_entity.id
_entity.type
_entity.pdbx_description
1 polymer ?
#
loop_
_entity_poly.entity_id
_entity_poly.type
_entity_poly.pdbx_seq_one_letter_code
_entity_poly.pdbx_strand_id
1 'polypeptide(L)'
;VAFWRISLLVLALMAPGPGWGEAPLTSPAPRARPATPGIDAAVAAALTAPPPRPPGAVPLSEAVAAEALAAQQAADAARHAAEAAQAARIEAERQVAERVAHDDDAGAAEISPLAVASSLFPRRRTASVVQRFATLAGIRAQARAEQQAAVAVPNRTGGPSGSGLCGVRGLAGRELPRITSSTQGCGIARPVSVTSVNGIPLSLAATLDCDAATAFERWVRTEALPAIGRTGGGVTQIRIMGHYSCRPRNNQRGARISEHGRGRAVDVGGFRLADGTVVTVEQHYRRGPYRRMMRQMYQAACGIFRTTLGPDSDRFHQDHFHFDVAQHRGGGTYCR
;
A
#
# COMPACT_ATOMS: atom_id res chain seq x y z
N VAL A 1 -42.47 -0.34 -49.98
CA VAL A 1 -41.86 0.20 -51.19
C VAL A 1 -40.38 0.06 -51.03
N ALA A 2 -39.79 -1.05 -51.43
CA ALA A 2 -39.12 -1.41 -52.67
C ALA A 2 -37.67 -0.92 -52.79
N PHE A 3 -36.73 -1.90 -52.70
CA PHE A 3 -35.53 -2.15 -53.53
C PHE A 3 -34.39 -1.10 -53.52
N TRP A 4 -33.13 -1.51 -53.34
CA TRP A 4 -32.31 -2.26 -54.31
C TRP A 4 -31.01 -2.81 -53.70
N ARG A 5 -30.66 -4.04 -54.09
CA ARG A 5 -29.39 -4.73 -53.97
C ARG A 5 -28.42 -4.20 -55.05
N ILE A 6 -27.13 -4.02 -54.68
CA ILE A 6 -26.05 -4.08 -55.67
C ILE A 6 -24.90 -4.91 -55.03
N SER A 7 -24.74 -6.13 -55.55
CA SER A 7 -23.50 -6.94 -55.40
C SER A 7 -22.48 -6.43 -56.42
N LEU A 8 -21.30 -6.13 -55.97
CA LEU A 8 -20.14 -5.96 -56.84
C LEU A 8 -19.09 -6.99 -56.43
N LEU A 9 -18.97 -7.99 -57.31
CA LEU A 9 -17.95 -9.02 -57.34
C LEU A 9 -16.68 -8.38 -57.90
N VAL A 10 -15.61 -8.28 -57.13
CA VAL A 10 -14.28 -7.92 -57.64
C VAL A 10 -13.44 -9.16 -57.63
N LEU A 11 -13.25 -9.70 -58.82
CA LEU A 11 -12.33 -10.79 -59.17
C LEU A 11 -10.93 -10.18 -59.25
N ALA A 12 -10.06 -10.40 -58.30
CA ALA A 12 -8.61 -10.04 -58.38
C ALA A 12 -7.81 -11.25 -58.82
N LEU A 13 -7.20 -11.11 -59.98
CA LEU A 13 -6.26 -12.06 -60.55
C LEU A 13 -5.02 -12.19 -59.63
N MET A 14 -4.76 -13.41 -59.22
CA MET A 14 -3.49 -13.79 -58.62
C MET A 14 -2.43 -14.00 -59.71
N ALA A 15 -1.41 -13.17 -59.75
CA ALA A 15 -0.18 -13.43 -60.49
C ALA A 15 0.79 -14.25 -59.62
N PRO A 16 1.50 -15.27 -60.15
CA PRO A 16 2.46 -16.02 -59.35
C PRO A 16 3.74 -15.19 -59.18
N GLY A 17 4.13 -14.96 -57.93
CA GLY A 17 5.40 -14.36 -57.54
C GLY A 17 6.56 -15.36 -57.67
N PRO A 18 7.82 -14.88 -57.85
CA PRO A 18 8.97 -15.73 -58.07
C PRO A 18 9.33 -16.58 -56.85
N GLY A 19 9.74 -17.80 -57.13
CA GLY A 19 10.01 -18.87 -56.17
C GLY A 19 11.00 -18.50 -55.06
N TRP A 20 10.67 -18.93 -53.89
CA TRP A 20 11.55 -18.97 -52.73
C TRP A 20 12.51 -20.15 -52.93
N GLY A 21 13.79 -19.82 -53.17
CA GLY A 21 14.86 -20.83 -53.22
C GLY A 21 15.02 -21.50 -51.87
N GLU A 22 14.93 -22.83 -51.84
CA GLU A 22 15.26 -23.64 -50.67
C GLU A 22 16.72 -23.38 -50.25
N ALA A 23 16.91 -22.99 -49.02
CA ALA A 23 18.24 -22.87 -48.42
C ALA A 23 18.84 -24.28 -48.26
N PRO A 24 20.12 -24.49 -48.54
CA PRO A 24 20.76 -25.80 -48.41
C PRO A 24 20.83 -26.22 -46.93
N LEU A 25 20.36 -27.42 -46.65
CA LEU A 25 20.27 -28.04 -45.32
C LEU A 25 21.62 -28.48 -44.71
N THR A 26 22.76 -28.10 -45.29
CA THR A 26 24.08 -28.45 -44.75
C THR A 26 24.91 -27.20 -44.54
N SER A 27 25.02 -26.80 -43.29
CA SER A 27 26.06 -25.88 -42.87
C SER A 27 27.40 -26.58 -42.91
N PRO A 28 28.43 -26.00 -43.55
CA PRO A 28 29.78 -26.63 -43.55
C PRO A 28 30.29 -26.63 -42.09
N ALA A 29 30.79 -27.77 -41.65
CA ALA A 29 31.41 -27.93 -40.33
C ALA A 29 32.47 -26.84 -40.11
N PRO A 30 32.53 -26.24 -38.93
CA PRO A 30 33.53 -25.23 -38.62
C PRO A 30 34.94 -25.86 -38.78
N ARG A 31 35.76 -25.26 -39.67
CA ARG A 31 37.19 -25.64 -39.79
C ARG A 31 37.83 -25.47 -38.41
N ALA A 32 38.51 -26.52 -37.95
CA ALA A 32 39.30 -26.49 -36.74
C ALA A 32 40.33 -25.36 -36.87
N ARG A 33 40.33 -24.46 -35.89
CA ARG A 33 41.38 -23.45 -35.75
C ARG A 33 42.72 -24.15 -35.55
N PRO A 34 43.81 -23.68 -36.22
CA PRO A 34 45.12 -24.19 -35.93
C PRO A 34 45.43 -23.97 -34.44
N ALA A 35 45.95 -25.00 -33.80
CA ALA A 35 46.39 -24.93 -32.39
C ALA A 35 47.43 -23.79 -32.26
N THR A 36 47.10 -22.78 -31.50
CA THR A 36 48.08 -21.76 -31.03
C THR A 36 49.15 -22.49 -30.21
N PRO A 37 50.45 -22.21 -30.42
CA PRO A 37 51.50 -22.80 -29.60
C PRO A 37 51.25 -22.44 -28.14
N GLY A 38 51.37 -23.44 -27.24
CA GLY A 38 50.93 -23.45 -25.88
C GLY A 38 51.37 -22.23 -25.08
N ILE A 39 50.38 -21.53 -24.55
CA ILE A 39 50.54 -20.79 -23.33
C ILE A 39 50.69 -21.86 -22.25
N ASP A 40 51.82 -21.84 -21.52
CA ASP A 40 52.07 -22.79 -20.44
C ASP A 40 50.86 -22.90 -19.52
N ALA A 41 50.45 -24.13 -19.23
CA ALA A 41 49.28 -24.38 -18.36
C ALA A 41 49.38 -23.65 -17.02
N ALA A 42 50.59 -23.33 -16.55
CA ALA A 42 50.88 -22.53 -15.37
C ALA A 42 50.42 -21.05 -15.55
N VAL A 43 50.58 -20.46 -16.74
CA VAL A 43 50.15 -19.07 -17.03
C VAL A 43 48.64 -19.02 -17.18
N ALA A 44 48.04 -20.04 -17.78
CA ALA A 44 46.59 -20.13 -17.87
C ALA A 44 45.91 -20.29 -16.49
N ALA A 45 46.53 -21.09 -15.59
CA ALA A 45 46.07 -21.25 -14.22
C ALA A 45 46.23 -19.94 -13.40
N ALA A 46 47.31 -19.18 -13.62
CA ALA A 46 47.53 -17.90 -12.95
C ALA A 46 46.55 -16.80 -13.40
N LEU A 47 46.06 -16.84 -14.64
CA LEU A 47 45.08 -15.88 -15.17
C LEU A 47 43.62 -16.20 -14.76
N THR A 48 43.36 -17.43 -14.32
CA THR A 48 42.02 -17.86 -13.85
C THR A 48 41.90 -17.93 -12.35
N ALA A 49 43.01 -17.88 -11.61
CA ALA A 49 42.96 -17.84 -10.13
C ALA A 49 42.57 -16.43 -9.65
N PRO A 50 41.56 -16.30 -8.78
CA PRO A 50 41.28 -15.02 -8.15
C PRO A 50 42.53 -14.60 -7.32
N PRO A 51 42.85 -13.30 -7.26
CA PRO A 51 43.96 -12.81 -6.48
C PRO A 51 43.86 -13.28 -5.03
N PRO A 52 45.02 -13.60 -4.37
CA PRO A 52 45.01 -14.01 -2.97
C PRO A 52 44.39 -12.91 -2.13
N ARG A 53 43.46 -13.29 -1.27
CA ARG A 53 42.72 -12.40 -0.38
C ARG A 53 43.71 -11.84 0.67
N PRO A 54 43.72 -10.55 0.93
CA PRO A 54 44.58 -9.99 2.02
C PRO A 54 44.21 -10.63 3.36
N PRO A 55 45.15 -10.88 4.25
CA PRO A 55 44.89 -11.45 5.56
C PRO A 55 43.94 -10.55 6.34
N GLY A 56 42.80 -11.10 6.82
CA GLY A 56 41.73 -10.37 7.53
C GLY A 56 40.58 -9.86 6.68
N ALA A 57 40.57 -10.09 5.35
CA ALA A 57 39.43 -9.74 4.52
C ALA A 57 38.26 -10.68 4.79
N VAL A 58 37.15 -10.11 5.23
CA VAL A 58 35.86 -10.81 5.41
C VAL A 58 35.36 -11.27 4.05
N PRO A 59 34.82 -12.50 3.91
CA PRO A 59 34.22 -12.96 2.67
C PRO A 59 33.20 -11.97 2.13
N LEU A 60 33.18 -11.74 0.81
CA LEU A 60 32.27 -10.77 0.20
C LEU A 60 30.80 -11.06 0.55
N SER A 61 30.45 -12.34 0.71
CA SER A 61 29.14 -12.80 1.16
C SER A 61 28.79 -12.40 2.61
N GLU A 62 29.80 -12.41 3.51
CA GLU A 62 29.61 -11.99 4.91
C GLU A 62 29.55 -10.48 5.05
N ALA A 63 30.34 -9.73 4.28
CA ALA A 63 30.25 -8.28 4.25
C ALA A 63 28.89 -7.78 3.72
N VAL A 64 28.41 -8.35 2.63
CA VAL A 64 27.08 -8.05 2.08
C VAL A 64 25.96 -8.45 3.05
N ALA A 65 26.10 -9.58 3.73
CA ALA A 65 25.12 -10.00 4.74
C ALA A 65 25.12 -9.07 5.98
N ALA A 66 26.28 -8.61 6.42
CA ALA A 66 26.40 -7.66 7.53
C ALA A 66 25.80 -6.29 7.18
N GLU A 67 26.06 -5.80 5.97
CA GLU A 67 25.48 -4.54 5.49
C GLU A 67 23.95 -4.65 5.33
N ALA A 68 23.45 -5.76 4.80
CA ALA A 68 22.02 -6.02 4.72
C ALA A 68 21.34 -6.09 6.10
N LEU A 69 22.01 -6.72 7.08
CA LEU A 69 21.53 -6.78 8.46
C LEU A 69 21.52 -5.40 9.12
N ALA A 70 22.57 -4.61 8.94
CA ALA A 70 22.64 -3.24 9.44
C ALA A 70 21.57 -2.34 8.83
N ALA A 71 21.34 -2.44 7.51
CA ALA A 71 20.28 -1.73 6.81
C ALA A 71 18.87 -2.14 7.31
N GLN A 72 18.69 -3.42 7.62
CA GLN A 72 17.43 -3.93 8.17
C GLN A 72 17.21 -3.43 9.60
N GLN A 73 18.24 -3.43 10.44
CA GLN A 73 18.16 -2.88 11.81
C GLN A 73 17.86 -1.37 11.80
N ALA A 74 18.48 -0.62 10.91
CA ALA A 74 18.19 0.81 10.73
C ALA A 74 16.76 1.06 10.27
N ALA A 75 16.25 0.24 9.36
CA ALA A 75 14.86 0.32 8.90
C ALA A 75 13.85 -0.05 10.00
N ASP A 76 14.18 -1.02 10.86
CA ASP A 76 13.35 -1.40 12.00
C ASP A 76 13.34 -0.30 13.07
N ALA A 77 14.51 0.28 13.38
CA ALA A 77 14.63 1.41 14.29
C ALA A 77 13.85 2.65 13.79
N ALA A 78 13.93 2.95 12.49
CA ALA A 78 13.16 4.03 11.89
C ALA A 78 11.63 3.78 11.96
N ARG A 79 11.19 2.53 11.81
CA ARG A 79 9.77 2.17 11.99
C ARG A 79 9.30 2.36 13.43
N HIS A 80 10.07 1.88 14.39
CA HIS A 80 9.74 2.05 15.81
C HIS A 80 9.71 3.52 16.22
N ALA A 81 10.64 4.33 15.70
CA ALA A 81 10.61 5.77 15.92
C ALA A 81 9.37 6.44 15.31
N ALA A 82 8.94 6.02 14.10
CA ALA A 82 7.75 6.52 13.46
C ALA A 82 6.47 6.11 14.21
N GLU A 83 6.40 4.87 14.70
CA GLU A 83 5.29 4.38 15.52
C GLU A 83 5.20 5.13 16.86
N ALA A 84 6.32 5.37 17.51
CA ALA A 84 6.39 6.15 18.74
C ALA A 84 5.96 7.61 18.52
N ALA A 85 6.42 8.22 17.43
CA ALA A 85 6.00 9.58 17.05
C ALA A 85 4.51 9.66 16.75
N GLN A 86 3.95 8.64 16.12
CA GLN A 86 2.51 8.56 15.85
C GLN A 86 1.70 8.38 17.12
N ALA A 87 2.15 7.53 18.05
CA ALA A 87 1.52 7.34 19.35
C ALA A 87 1.53 8.65 20.18
N ALA A 88 2.66 9.36 20.17
CA ALA A 88 2.78 10.66 20.84
C ALA A 88 1.84 11.72 20.23
N ARG A 89 1.65 11.71 18.90
CA ARG A 89 0.68 12.63 18.25
C ARG A 89 -0.76 12.33 18.64
N ILE A 90 -1.15 11.05 18.67
CA ILE A 90 -2.49 10.62 19.08
C ILE A 90 -2.75 11.04 20.54
N GLU A 91 -1.76 10.84 21.41
CA GLU A 91 -1.87 11.24 22.81
C GLU A 91 -1.97 12.78 22.97
N ALA A 92 -1.20 13.54 22.20
CA ALA A 92 -1.30 15.00 22.18
C ALA A 92 -2.67 15.48 21.67
N GLU A 93 -3.22 14.83 20.61
CA GLU A 93 -4.57 15.14 20.13
C GLU A 93 -5.64 14.80 21.17
N ARG A 94 -5.47 13.71 21.90
CA ARG A 94 -6.36 13.34 23.02
C ARG A 94 -6.34 14.39 24.14
N GLN A 95 -5.15 14.82 24.56
CA GLN A 95 -5.00 15.84 25.60
C GLN A 95 -5.57 17.19 25.17
N VAL A 96 -5.46 17.55 23.90
CA VAL A 96 -6.11 18.75 23.36
C VAL A 96 -7.62 18.61 23.38
N ALA A 97 -8.16 17.44 23.01
CA ALA A 97 -9.59 17.19 23.05
C ALA A 97 -10.16 17.21 24.48
N GLU A 98 -9.44 16.64 25.46
CA GLU A 98 -9.80 16.67 26.88
C GLU A 98 -9.78 18.09 27.43
N ARG A 99 -8.78 18.91 27.07
CA ARG A 99 -8.74 20.34 27.50
C ARG A 99 -9.89 21.14 26.89
N VAL A 100 -10.25 20.90 25.64
CA VAL A 100 -11.39 21.57 24.99
C VAL A 100 -12.69 21.16 25.65
N ALA A 101 -12.89 19.89 25.99
CA ALA A 101 -14.08 19.42 26.71
C ALA A 101 -14.18 20.02 28.13
N HIS A 102 -13.04 20.22 28.82
CA HIS A 102 -13.01 20.84 30.15
C HIS A 102 -13.27 22.36 30.11
N ASP A 103 -12.80 23.04 29.04
CA ASP A 103 -13.06 24.48 28.83
C ASP A 103 -14.54 24.74 28.46
N ASP A 104 -15.21 23.78 27.80
CA ASP A 104 -16.63 23.88 27.47
C ASP A 104 -17.53 23.69 28.72
N ASP A 105 -17.10 22.88 29.68
CA ASP A 105 -17.85 22.66 30.96
C ASP A 105 -17.64 23.83 31.93
N ALA A 106 -16.50 24.52 31.87
CA ALA A 106 -16.24 25.73 32.65
C ALA A 106 -16.93 27.00 32.10
N GLY A 107 -17.45 26.93 30.88
CA GLY A 107 -18.07 28.02 30.14
C GLY A 107 -19.60 28.02 30.13
N ALA A 108 -20.26 27.11 30.86
CA ALA A 108 -21.69 27.14 31.10
C ALA A 108 -22.02 28.25 32.13
N ALA A 109 -21.69 29.50 31.80
CA ALA A 109 -22.20 30.65 32.47
C ALA A 109 -23.74 30.62 32.34
N GLU A 110 -24.46 30.71 33.47
CA GLU A 110 -25.92 30.80 33.53
C GLU A 110 -26.42 31.76 32.45
N ILE A 111 -27.18 31.21 31.51
CA ILE A 111 -27.81 32.02 30.46
C ILE A 111 -28.85 32.89 31.19
N SER A 112 -28.59 34.19 31.25
CA SER A 112 -29.54 35.14 31.82
C SER A 112 -30.93 34.95 31.18
N PRO A 113 -32.01 34.91 31.93
CA PRO A 113 -33.37 34.78 31.40
C PRO A 113 -33.77 35.92 30.45
N LEU A 114 -32.93 36.97 30.33
CA LEU A 114 -33.08 38.08 29.39
C LEU A 114 -32.24 37.91 28.14
N ALA A 115 -31.53 36.78 27.96
CA ALA A 115 -30.72 36.54 26.78
C ALA A 115 -31.62 36.32 25.56
N VAL A 116 -31.43 37.10 24.49
CA VAL A 116 -32.11 36.92 23.20
C VAL A 116 -31.59 35.67 22.50
N ALA A 117 -32.48 34.84 21.97
CA ALA A 117 -32.13 33.58 21.30
C ALA A 117 -31.30 33.76 20.01
N SER A 118 -31.27 34.97 19.46
CA SER A 118 -30.43 35.34 18.32
C SER A 118 -29.96 36.78 18.39
N SER A 119 -28.70 37.06 18.13
CA SER A 119 -28.14 38.39 18.02
C SER A 119 -28.13 38.85 16.58
N LEU A 120 -28.70 40.03 16.31
CA LEU A 120 -28.66 40.68 14.98
C LEU A 120 -27.28 41.22 14.59
N PHE A 121 -26.33 41.24 15.54
CA PHE A 121 -24.98 41.72 15.30
C PHE A 121 -23.98 40.58 15.56
N PRO A 122 -23.18 40.20 14.52
CA PRO A 122 -22.12 39.21 14.71
C PRO A 122 -21.08 39.81 15.69
N ARG A 123 -20.86 39.15 16.83
CA ARG A 123 -19.77 39.53 17.74
C ARG A 123 -18.44 39.33 17.08
N ARG A 124 -17.54 40.31 17.16
CA ARG A 124 -16.14 40.15 16.74
C ARG A 124 -15.53 39.00 17.54
N ARG A 125 -14.98 38.01 16.84
CA ARG A 125 -14.23 36.90 17.47
C ARG A 125 -13.09 37.50 18.30
N THR A 126 -12.86 36.97 19.50
CA THR A 126 -11.75 37.40 20.36
C THR A 126 -10.41 37.10 19.68
N ALA A 127 -9.40 37.92 19.96
CA ALA A 127 -8.07 37.75 19.37
C ALA A 127 -7.50 36.32 19.60
N SER A 128 -7.82 35.73 20.77
CA SER A 128 -7.42 34.36 21.10
C SER A 128 -8.05 33.29 20.16
N VAL A 129 -9.31 33.45 19.78
CA VAL A 129 -9.98 32.56 18.82
C VAL A 129 -9.39 32.70 17.43
N VAL A 130 -9.13 33.94 16.99
CA VAL A 130 -8.49 34.21 15.69
C VAL A 130 -7.08 33.60 15.64
N GLN A 131 -6.32 33.72 16.74
CA GLN A 131 -4.96 33.18 16.82
C GLN A 131 -4.94 31.65 16.85
N ARG A 132 -5.90 31.01 17.54
CA ARG A 132 -6.07 29.53 17.49
C ARG A 132 -6.37 29.03 16.06
N PHE A 133 -7.25 29.70 15.32
CA PHE A 133 -7.54 29.34 13.93
C PHE A 133 -6.33 29.57 13.01
N ALA A 134 -5.54 30.61 13.21
CA ALA A 134 -4.31 30.88 12.47
C ALA A 134 -3.25 29.79 12.72
N THR A 135 -3.08 29.35 13.97
CA THR A 135 -2.18 28.26 14.37
C THR A 135 -2.61 26.92 13.76
N LEU A 136 -3.90 26.59 13.81
CA LEU A 136 -4.45 25.39 13.17
C LEU A 136 -4.30 25.41 11.65
N ALA A 137 -4.46 26.57 11.01
CA ALA A 137 -4.21 26.75 9.57
C ALA A 137 -2.74 26.55 9.25
N GLY A 138 -1.82 27.06 10.08
CA GLY A 138 -0.37 26.87 9.94
C GLY A 138 0.03 25.40 10.07
N ILE A 139 -0.48 24.68 11.08
CA ILE A 139 -0.24 23.24 11.27
C ILE A 139 -0.78 22.45 10.08
N ARG A 140 -1.97 22.78 9.57
CA ARG A 140 -2.53 22.14 8.36
C ARG A 140 -1.72 22.43 7.10
N ALA A 141 -1.16 23.63 6.97
CA ALA A 141 -0.30 24.00 5.84
C ALA A 141 1.04 23.25 5.90
N GLN A 142 1.64 23.12 7.07
CA GLN A 142 2.86 22.33 7.29
C GLN A 142 2.62 20.83 7.00
N ALA A 143 1.55 20.24 7.52
CA ALA A 143 1.18 18.86 7.23
C ALA A 143 0.93 18.62 5.73
N ARG A 144 0.36 19.60 5.01
CA ARG A 144 0.22 19.56 3.56
C ARG A 144 1.56 19.62 2.83
N ALA A 145 2.47 20.47 3.27
CA ALA A 145 3.80 20.60 2.67
C ALA A 145 4.64 19.34 2.88
N GLU A 146 4.59 18.74 4.08
CA GLU A 146 5.23 17.45 4.38
C GLU A 146 4.64 16.30 3.56
N GLN A 147 3.31 16.27 3.37
CA GLN A 147 2.65 15.29 2.49
C GLN A 147 3.04 15.49 1.02
N GLN A 148 3.15 16.72 0.54
CA GLN A 148 3.58 17.02 -0.83
C GLN A 148 5.06 16.68 -1.04
N ALA A 149 5.92 16.90 -0.06
CA ALA A 149 7.31 16.50 -0.09
C ALA A 149 7.47 14.95 -0.08
N ALA A 150 6.63 14.23 0.68
CA ALA A 150 6.60 12.76 0.69
C ALA A 150 6.10 12.17 -0.66
N VAL A 151 5.25 12.89 -1.39
CA VAL A 151 4.76 12.50 -2.74
C VAL A 151 5.80 12.82 -3.83
N ALA A 152 6.74 13.75 -3.59
CA ALA A 152 7.78 14.16 -4.54
C ALA A 152 8.99 13.19 -4.62
N VAL A 153 8.97 12.03 -3.94
CA VAL A 153 9.94 10.98 -4.20
C VAL A 153 9.72 10.46 -5.61
N PRO A 154 10.72 10.56 -6.53
CA PRO A 154 10.53 10.13 -7.91
C PRO A 154 10.11 8.66 -7.92
N ASN A 155 8.92 8.40 -8.42
CA ASN A 155 8.34 7.08 -8.58
C ASN A 155 9.19 6.27 -9.59
N ARG A 156 10.26 5.64 -9.11
CA ARG A 156 10.96 4.61 -9.90
C ARG A 156 10.05 3.40 -9.95
N THR A 157 9.18 3.40 -10.94
CA THR A 157 8.43 2.21 -11.36
C THR A 157 9.43 1.19 -11.89
N GLY A 158 9.92 0.33 -11.01
CA GLY A 158 10.79 -0.79 -11.34
C GLY A 158 9.95 -2.01 -11.75
N GLY A 159 9.46 -2.01 -12.98
CA GLY A 159 8.87 -3.15 -13.63
C GLY A 159 8.85 -2.90 -15.14
N PRO A 160 8.82 -3.91 -16.02
CA PRO A 160 8.73 -3.70 -17.45
C PRO A 160 7.53 -2.83 -17.78
N SER A 161 7.75 -1.79 -18.56
CA SER A 161 6.77 -0.76 -18.93
C SER A 161 5.42 -1.38 -19.30
N GLY A 162 4.39 -1.20 -18.46
CA GLY A 162 3.01 -1.54 -18.78
C GLY A 162 2.27 -2.47 -17.81
N SER A 163 2.93 -3.22 -16.92
CA SER A 163 2.26 -4.25 -16.10
C SER A 163 1.85 -3.79 -14.69
N GLY A 164 2.38 -2.66 -14.17
CA GLY A 164 2.12 -2.22 -12.79
C GLY A 164 2.81 -3.09 -11.72
N LEU A 165 2.68 -2.68 -10.46
CA LEU A 165 3.24 -3.43 -9.32
C LEU A 165 2.52 -4.78 -9.17
N CYS A 166 3.26 -5.88 -8.97
CA CYS A 166 2.70 -7.24 -8.95
C CYS A 166 1.96 -7.64 -10.25
N GLY A 167 2.23 -6.99 -11.40
CA GLY A 167 1.48 -7.19 -12.63
C GLY A 167 0.09 -6.53 -12.65
N VAL A 168 -0.23 -5.67 -11.69
CA VAL A 168 -1.54 -5.03 -11.54
C VAL A 168 -1.41 -3.53 -11.77
N ARG A 169 -2.02 -3.01 -12.85
CA ARG A 169 -1.93 -1.59 -13.24
C ARG A 169 -2.48 -0.62 -12.19
N GLY A 170 -3.45 -1.05 -11.40
CA GLY A 170 -4.04 -0.24 -10.32
C GLY A 170 -3.15 -0.08 -9.08
N LEU A 171 -2.01 -0.75 -9.01
CA LEU A 171 -1.07 -0.65 -7.90
C LEU A 171 0.12 0.23 -8.26
N ALA A 172 0.40 1.24 -7.42
CA ALA A 172 1.62 2.02 -7.50
C ALA A 172 2.45 1.85 -6.22
N GLY A 173 3.77 1.90 -6.39
CA GLY A 173 4.73 1.68 -5.32
C GLY A 173 6.02 1.09 -5.85
N ARG A 174 6.68 0.28 -5.06
CA ARG A 174 7.94 -0.37 -5.43
C ARG A 174 8.04 -1.78 -4.88
N GLU A 175 8.76 -2.64 -5.57
CA GLU A 175 9.20 -3.91 -5.02
C GLU A 175 10.24 -3.68 -3.91
N LEU A 176 10.24 -4.55 -2.92
CA LEU A 176 11.19 -4.53 -1.83
C LEU A 176 12.04 -5.81 -1.87
N PRO A 177 13.25 -5.77 -1.31
CA PRO A 177 14.02 -6.97 -1.04
C PRO A 177 13.23 -7.94 -0.16
N ARG A 178 13.48 -9.25 -0.30
CA ARG A 178 12.88 -10.28 0.55
C ARG A 178 13.01 -9.91 2.02
N ILE A 179 11.92 -9.95 2.76
CA ILE A 179 11.93 -9.76 4.20
C ILE A 179 12.07 -11.12 4.88
N THR A 180 13.15 -11.30 5.61
CA THR A 180 13.41 -12.47 6.45
C THR A 180 13.27 -12.09 7.93
N SER A 181 12.98 -13.07 8.78
CA SER A 181 12.84 -12.87 10.23
C SER A 181 13.35 -14.10 10.97
N SER A 182 14.00 -13.89 12.11
CA SER A 182 14.35 -14.96 13.04
C SER A 182 13.11 -15.56 13.73
N THR A 183 12.00 -14.85 13.76
CA THR A 183 10.73 -15.34 14.29
C THR A 183 10.07 -16.26 13.25
N GLN A 184 9.96 -17.54 13.60
CA GLN A 184 9.31 -18.53 12.75
C GLN A 184 7.89 -18.10 12.37
N GLY A 185 7.59 -18.13 11.08
CA GLY A 185 6.30 -17.73 10.53
C GLY A 185 6.17 -16.26 10.15
N CYS A 186 7.19 -15.44 10.40
CA CYS A 186 7.29 -14.09 9.88
C CYS A 186 8.16 -14.01 8.61
N GLY A 187 7.93 -12.98 7.80
CA GLY A 187 8.69 -12.68 6.58
C GLY A 187 7.82 -12.68 5.32
N ILE A 188 8.35 -12.09 4.26
CA ILE A 188 7.68 -11.97 2.96
C ILE A 188 8.67 -12.33 1.86
N ALA A 189 8.31 -13.29 1.01
CA ALA A 189 9.19 -13.74 -0.08
C ALA A 189 9.31 -12.72 -1.23
N ARG A 190 8.21 -12.06 -1.58
CA ARG A 190 8.12 -11.03 -2.62
C ARG A 190 7.35 -9.82 -2.08
N PRO A 191 7.99 -9.02 -1.20
CA PRO A 191 7.33 -7.88 -0.60
C PRO A 191 7.24 -6.70 -1.56
N VAL A 192 6.15 -5.96 -1.44
CA VAL A 192 5.93 -4.71 -2.15
C VAL A 192 5.57 -3.61 -1.16
N SER A 193 6.02 -2.39 -1.43
CA SER A 193 5.57 -1.17 -0.73
C SER A 193 4.56 -0.47 -1.61
N VAL A 194 3.28 -0.58 -1.27
CA VAL A 194 2.17 0.04 -2.00
C VAL A 194 1.97 1.46 -1.47
N THR A 195 2.01 2.45 -2.35
CA THR A 195 1.81 3.87 -2.00
C THR A 195 0.46 4.40 -2.45
N SER A 196 -0.11 3.83 -3.53
CA SER A 196 -1.47 4.16 -3.97
C SER A 196 -2.16 2.97 -4.63
N VAL A 197 -3.48 2.99 -4.65
CA VAL A 197 -4.35 1.97 -5.25
C VAL A 197 -5.38 2.66 -6.13
N ASN A 198 -5.44 2.31 -7.42
CA ASN A 198 -6.32 2.93 -8.43
C ASN A 198 -6.23 4.47 -8.44
N GLY A 199 -5.02 5.00 -8.30
CA GLY A 199 -4.76 6.43 -8.25
C GLY A 199 -5.05 7.09 -6.89
N ILE A 200 -5.62 6.38 -5.93
CA ILE A 200 -5.91 6.90 -4.60
C ILE A 200 -4.71 6.64 -3.67
N PRO A 201 -4.07 7.68 -3.13
CA PRO A 201 -2.95 7.51 -2.21
C PRO A 201 -3.37 6.85 -0.90
N LEU A 202 -2.47 6.07 -0.32
CA LEU A 202 -2.59 5.53 1.02
C LEU A 202 -2.06 6.55 2.03
N SER A 203 -2.61 6.56 3.26
CA SER A 203 -2.14 7.44 4.34
C SER A 203 -0.71 7.15 4.78
N LEU A 204 -0.26 5.91 4.57
CA LEU A 204 1.10 5.44 4.73
C LEU A 204 1.36 4.31 3.72
N ALA A 205 2.62 4.12 3.32
CA ALA A 205 2.98 3.05 2.41
C ALA A 205 2.80 1.69 3.07
N ALA A 206 2.00 0.81 2.45
CA ALA A 206 1.69 -0.50 2.98
C ALA A 206 2.66 -1.56 2.44
N THR A 207 3.40 -2.21 3.34
CA THR A 207 4.25 -3.37 3.00
C THR A 207 3.42 -4.63 3.01
N LEU A 208 3.25 -5.25 1.84
CA LEU A 208 2.40 -6.42 1.63
C LEU A 208 3.12 -7.47 0.76
N ASP A 209 2.63 -8.69 0.73
CA ASP A 209 2.93 -9.60 -0.38
C ASP A 209 2.06 -9.26 -1.61
N CYS A 210 2.44 -9.79 -2.77
CA CYS A 210 1.73 -9.50 -4.01
C CYS A 210 0.29 -10.01 -4.01
N ASP A 211 -0.01 -11.10 -3.31
CA ASP A 211 -1.36 -11.67 -3.27
C ASP A 211 -2.30 -10.75 -2.48
N ALA A 212 -1.84 -10.27 -1.31
CA ALA A 212 -2.59 -9.32 -0.50
C ALA A 212 -2.75 -7.97 -1.21
N ALA A 213 -1.68 -7.47 -1.86
CA ALA A 213 -1.74 -6.22 -2.61
C ALA A 213 -2.73 -6.31 -3.80
N THR A 214 -2.75 -7.44 -4.52
CA THR A 214 -3.68 -7.69 -5.62
C THR A 214 -5.13 -7.79 -5.14
N ALA A 215 -5.37 -8.50 -4.03
CA ALA A 215 -6.69 -8.58 -3.42
C ALA A 215 -7.18 -7.21 -2.94
N PHE A 216 -6.28 -6.41 -2.37
CA PHE A 216 -6.58 -5.06 -1.91
C PHE A 216 -6.95 -4.13 -3.07
N GLU A 217 -6.18 -4.16 -4.18
CA GLU A 217 -6.53 -3.41 -5.39
C GLU A 217 -7.90 -3.79 -5.92
N ARG A 218 -8.17 -5.10 -6.03
CA ARG A 218 -9.45 -5.61 -6.52
C ARG A 218 -10.59 -5.08 -5.66
N TRP A 219 -10.50 -5.19 -4.35
CA TRP A 219 -11.53 -4.71 -3.43
C TRP A 219 -11.74 -3.20 -3.54
N VAL A 220 -10.67 -2.41 -3.59
CA VAL A 220 -10.78 -0.96 -3.77
C VAL A 220 -11.52 -0.64 -5.06
N ARG A 221 -11.14 -1.26 -6.17
CA ARG A 221 -11.69 -1.00 -7.50
C ARG A 221 -13.12 -1.46 -7.65
N THR A 222 -13.45 -2.68 -7.18
CA THR A 222 -14.76 -3.29 -7.45
C THR A 222 -15.80 -3.00 -6.38
N GLU A 223 -15.39 -2.68 -5.14
CA GLU A 223 -16.31 -2.56 -4.02
C GLU A 223 -16.23 -1.18 -3.33
N ALA A 224 -15.04 -0.76 -2.87
CA ALA A 224 -14.92 0.44 -2.06
C ALA A 224 -15.22 1.71 -2.87
N LEU A 225 -14.56 1.89 -4.03
CA LEU A 225 -14.80 3.06 -4.87
C LEU A 225 -16.23 3.15 -5.40
N PRO A 226 -16.86 2.06 -5.90
CA PRO A 226 -18.26 2.10 -6.28
C PRO A 226 -19.22 2.41 -5.12
N ALA A 227 -18.99 1.84 -3.92
CA ALA A 227 -19.82 2.09 -2.75
C ALA A 227 -19.77 3.55 -2.27
N ILE A 228 -18.59 4.17 -2.33
CA ILE A 228 -18.40 5.58 -1.98
C ILE A 228 -18.93 6.48 -3.10
N GLY A 229 -18.67 6.13 -4.36
CA GLY A 229 -19.11 6.85 -5.53
C GLY A 229 -18.72 8.33 -5.49
N ARG A 230 -19.70 9.21 -5.60
CA ARG A 230 -19.51 10.68 -5.56
C ARG A 230 -19.74 11.29 -4.19
N THR A 231 -19.92 10.49 -3.14
CA THR A 231 -20.08 10.98 -1.77
C THR A 231 -18.92 11.89 -1.39
N GLY A 232 -19.21 13.09 -0.89
CA GLY A 232 -18.20 14.08 -0.51
C GLY A 232 -17.22 14.46 -1.63
N GLY A 233 -17.62 14.33 -2.90
CA GLY A 233 -16.76 14.57 -4.07
C GLY A 233 -15.83 13.41 -4.44
N GLY A 234 -15.98 12.24 -3.79
CA GLY A 234 -15.17 11.05 -4.03
C GLY A 234 -14.01 10.89 -3.05
N VAL A 235 -13.31 9.76 -3.14
CA VAL A 235 -12.18 9.41 -2.26
C VAL A 235 -10.90 10.11 -2.71
N THR A 236 -10.18 10.71 -1.78
CA THR A 236 -8.86 11.32 -2.00
C THR A 236 -7.74 10.62 -1.25
N GLN A 237 -8.04 9.77 -0.26
CA GLN A 237 -7.04 8.99 0.46
C GLN A 237 -7.69 7.77 1.14
N ILE A 238 -6.98 6.65 1.17
CA ILE A 238 -7.34 5.47 1.98
C ILE A 238 -6.48 5.48 3.24
N ARG A 239 -7.13 5.42 4.41
CA ARG A 239 -6.45 5.37 5.70
C ARG A 239 -6.06 3.93 6.02
N ILE A 240 -4.77 3.66 6.03
CA ILE A 240 -4.18 2.38 6.43
C ILE A 240 -3.83 2.45 7.92
N MET A 241 -4.18 1.41 8.67
CA MET A 241 -3.87 1.28 10.10
C MET A 241 -2.91 0.13 10.40
N GLY A 242 -2.83 -0.86 9.51
CA GLY A 242 -1.90 -1.97 9.67
C GLY A 242 -1.49 -2.58 8.32
N HIS A 243 -0.24 -3.00 8.26
CA HIS A 243 0.36 -3.75 7.16
C HIS A 243 1.36 -4.77 7.74
N TYR A 244 2.47 -5.09 7.07
CA TYR A 244 3.47 -6.01 7.62
C TYR A 244 3.90 -5.63 9.04
N SER A 245 3.72 -6.57 9.96
CA SER A 245 4.17 -6.48 11.34
C SER A 245 4.35 -7.88 11.91
N CYS A 246 5.60 -8.22 12.26
CA CYS A 246 5.93 -9.53 12.83
C CYS A 246 5.50 -9.61 14.30
N ARG A 247 4.31 -10.10 14.56
CA ARG A 247 3.71 -10.21 15.89
C ARG A 247 2.71 -11.35 15.97
N PRO A 248 2.42 -11.90 17.15
CA PRO A 248 1.31 -12.83 17.33
C PRO A 248 -0.03 -12.13 17.11
N ARG A 249 -1.08 -12.91 16.82
CA ARG A 249 -2.45 -12.40 16.68
C ARG A 249 -2.88 -11.63 17.92
N ASN A 250 -3.41 -10.41 17.69
CA ASN A 250 -3.89 -9.50 18.73
C ASN A 250 -2.85 -9.20 19.81
N ASN A 251 -1.55 -9.28 19.47
CA ASN A 251 -0.42 -9.14 20.41
C ASN A 251 -0.49 -10.09 21.63
N GLN A 252 -1.24 -11.19 21.54
CA GLN A 252 -1.41 -12.13 22.64
C GLN A 252 -0.22 -13.11 22.69
N ARG A 253 0.43 -13.19 23.85
CA ARG A 253 1.54 -14.12 24.08
C ARG A 253 1.09 -15.57 23.86
N GLY A 254 1.87 -16.34 23.09
CA GLY A 254 1.56 -17.74 22.76
C GLY A 254 0.55 -17.92 21.62
N ALA A 255 -0.06 -16.85 21.12
CA ALA A 255 -0.92 -16.94 19.94
C ALA A 255 -0.08 -17.20 18.68
N ARG A 256 -0.74 -17.74 17.64
CA ARG A 256 -0.12 -17.94 16.31
C ARG A 256 0.29 -16.59 15.72
N ILE A 257 1.32 -16.60 14.87
CA ILE A 257 1.73 -15.43 14.12
C ILE A 257 0.56 -14.89 13.30
N SER A 258 0.36 -13.58 13.36
CA SER A 258 -0.63 -12.86 12.57
C SER A 258 -0.31 -12.95 11.07
N GLU A 259 -1.31 -12.86 10.21
CA GLU A 259 -1.10 -12.75 8.76
C GLU A 259 -0.38 -11.45 8.36
N HIS A 260 -0.42 -10.41 9.21
CA HIS A 260 0.47 -9.26 9.09
C HIS A 260 1.95 -9.63 9.10
N GLY A 261 2.34 -10.59 9.94
CA GLY A 261 3.74 -11.09 9.99
C GLY A 261 4.20 -11.80 8.73
N ARG A 262 3.30 -12.05 7.79
CA ARG A 262 3.56 -12.66 6.48
C ARG A 262 3.31 -11.70 5.31
N GLY A 263 2.97 -10.44 5.61
CA GLY A 263 2.55 -9.46 4.60
C GLY A 263 1.21 -9.77 3.93
N ARG A 264 0.43 -10.70 4.48
CA ARG A 264 -0.81 -11.20 3.89
C ARG A 264 -2.06 -10.48 4.37
N ALA A 265 -1.91 -9.46 5.21
CA ALA A 265 -3.02 -8.70 5.78
C ALA A 265 -2.82 -7.20 5.63
N VAL A 266 -3.93 -6.49 5.48
CA VAL A 266 -4.03 -5.03 5.49
C VAL A 266 -5.19 -4.59 6.38
N ASP A 267 -4.95 -3.56 7.21
CA ASP A 267 -5.97 -2.94 8.04
C ASP A 267 -6.36 -1.57 7.46
N VAL A 268 -7.67 -1.41 7.19
CA VAL A 268 -8.24 -0.19 6.62
C VAL A 268 -9.07 0.51 7.69
N GLY A 269 -8.64 1.71 8.13
CA GLY A 269 -9.31 2.51 9.14
C GLY A 269 -10.37 3.46 8.59
N GLY A 270 -10.38 3.71 7.27
CA GLY A 270 -11.37 4.60 6.66
C GLY A 270 -10.88 5.31 5.40
N PHE A 271 -11.55 6.39 5.06
CA PHE A 271 -11.37 7.14 3.82
C PHE A 271 -11.44 8.65 4.07
N ARG A 272 -10.62 9.41 3.37
CA ARG A 272 -10.77 10.86 3.26
C ARG A 272 -11.49 11.17 1.96
N LEU A 273 -12.48 12.04 2.00
CA LEU A 273 -13.23 12.51 0.86
C LEU A 273 -12.72 13.87 0.36
N ALA A 274 -13.10 14.26 -0.84
CA ALA A 274 -12.63 15.48 -1.48
C ALA A 274 -13.11 16.76 -0.75
N ASP A 275 -14.27 16.72 -0.12
CA ASP A 275 -14.79 17.81 0.73
C ASP A 275 -14.06 17.95 2.08
N GLY A 276 -13.07 17.09 2.35
CA GLY A 276 -12.31 17.05 3.59
C GLY A 276 -12.90 16.14 4.67
N THR A 277 -14.10 15.59 4.45
CA THR A 277 -14.71 14.64 5.38
C THR A 277 -13.83 13.40 5.56
N VAL A 278 -13.67 12.95 6.80
CA VAL A 278 -12.97 11.70 7.13
C VAL A 278 -14.00 10.69 7.61
N VAL A 279 -14.24 9.67 6.80
CA VAL A 279 -15.14 8.55 7.14
C VAL A 279 -14.30 7.43 7.72
N THR A 280 -14.48 7.11 9.00
CA THR A 280 -13.73 6.06 9.70
C THR A 280 -14.60 4.86 10.03
N VAL A 281 -13.97 3.68 10.16
CA VAL A 281 -14.67 2.46 10.60
C VAL A 281 -15.24 2.68 12.01
N GLU A 282 -14.44 3.20 12.93
CA GLU A 282 -14.81 3.44 14.33
C GLU A 282 -16.08 4.25 14.48
N GLN A 283 -16.18 5.36 13.75
CA GLN A 283 -17.30 6.31 13.94
C GLN A 283 -18.50 6.00 13.06
N HIS A 284 -18.28 5.39 11.87
CA HIS A 284 -19.30 5.37 10.83
C HIS A 284 -19.78 3.95 10.44
N TYR A 285 -19.15 2.89 10.94
CA TYR A 285 -19.59 1.52 10.65
C TYR A 285 -20.95 1.19 11.29
N ARG A 286 -21.16 1.61 12.54
CA ARG A 286 -22.38 1.29 13.31
C ARG A 286 -23.47 2.33 13.22
N ARG A 287 -23.15 3.58 12.90
CA ARG A 287 -24.05 4.74 12.98
C ARG A 287 -23.73 5.81 11.93
N GLY A 288 -24.62 6.79 11.82
CA GLY A 288 -24.45 7.96 10.96
C GLY A 288 -24.76 7.71 9.49
N PRO A 289 -24.61 8.75 8.65
CA PRO A 289 -25.04 8.71 7.24
C PRO A 289 -24.22 7.75 6.39
N TYR A 290 -22.99 7.42 6.79
CA TYR A 290 -22.08 6.56 6.03
C TYR A 290 -22.20 5.07 6.42
N ARG A 291 -23.03 4.72 7.43
CA ARG A 291 -23.16 3.35 7.94
C ARG A 291 -23.47 2.33 6.84
N ARG A 292 -24.43 2.63 5.97
CA ARG A 292 -24.82 1.70 4.87
C ARG A 292 -23.66 1.44 3.92
N MET A 293 -22.96 2.49 3.51
CA MET A 293 -21.80 2.45 2.64
C MET A 293 -20.66 1.63 3.26
N MET A 294 -20.32 1.90 4.53
CA MET A 294 -19.26 1.18 5.24
C MET A 294 -19.55 -0.31 5.39
N ARG A 295 -20.78 -0.67 5.72
CA ARG A 295 -21.20 -2.07 5.82
C ARG A 295 -21.22 -2.78 4.47
N GLN A 296 -21.67 -2.11 3.41
CA GLN A 296 -21.69 -2.66 2.07
C GLN A 296 -20.29 -3.04 1.60
N MET A 297 -19.32 -2.11 1.68
CA MET A 297 -17.95 -2.38 1.24
C MET A 297 -17.24 -3.42 2.12
N TYR A 298 -17.56 -3.49 3.41
CA TYR A 298 -17.04 -4.52 4.31
C TYR A 298 -17.57 -5.91 3.93
N GLN A 299 -18.88 -6.05 3.75
CA GLN A 299 -19.49 -7.33 3.39
C GLN A 299 -19.00 -7.84 2.03
N ALA A 300 -18.83 -6.94 1.07
CA ALA A 300 -18.32 -7.25 -0.25
C ALA A 300 -16.83 -7.66 -0.29
N ALA A 301 -16.09 -7.43 0.78
CA ALA A 301 -14.70 -7.91 0.90
C ALA A 301 -14.61 -9.44 1.04
N CYS A 302 -15.68 -10.09 1.52
CA CYS A 302 -15.74 -11.54 1.66
C CYS A 302 -15.67 -12.23 0.29
N GLY A 303 -14.75 -13.17 0.12
CA GLY A 303 -14.50 -13.85 -1.15
C GLY A 303 -13.41 -13.19 -2.01
N ILE A 304 -13.22 -11.87 -1.89
CA ILE A 304 -12.01 -11.21 -2.39
C ILE A 304 -10.85 -11.51 -1.44
N PHE A 305 -11.09 -11.33 -0.15
CA PHE A 305 -10.21 -11.78 0.93
C PHE A 305 -10.71 -13.11 1.51
N ARG A 306 -9.80 -13.84 2.14
CA ARG A 306 -10.11 -15.12 2.79
C ARG A 306 -10.58 -14.93 4.22
N THR A 307 -10.08 -13.90 4.90
CA THR A 307 -10.56 -13.47 6.21
C THR A 307 -10.98 -12.02 6.14
N THR A 308 -12.15 -11.69 6.67
CA THR A 308 -12.60 -10.32 6.90
C THR A 308 -13.06 -10.19 8.35
N LEU A 309 -12.42 -9.28 9.09
CA LEU A 309 -12.78 -8.94 10.46
C LEU A 309 -13.06 -7.44 10.55
N GLY A 310 -14.01 -7.08 11.38
CA GLY A 310 -14.42 -5.70 11.56
C GLY A 310 -15.18 -5.52 12.87
N PRO A 311 -15.90 -4.40 13.06
CA PRO A 311 -16.55 -4.10 14.33
C PRO A 311 -17.55 -5.16 14.82
N ASP A 312 -18.12 -5.97 13.94
CA ASP A 312 -19.06 -7.03 14.31
C ASP A 312 -18.35 -8.34 14.68
N SER A 313 -17.03 -8.48 14.45
CA SER A 313 -16.29 -9.72 14.67
C SER A 313 -15.81 -9.89 16.12
N ASP A 314 -15.11 -8.92 16.67
CA ASP A 314 -14.54 -8.97 18.02
C ASP A 314 -14.10 -7.57 18.52
N ARG A 315 -13.58 -7.53 19.75
CA ARG A 315 -13.15 -6.27 20.41
C ARG A 315 -11.87 -5.66 19.82
N PHE A 316 -11.10 -6.38 19.03
CA PHE A 316 -9.81 -5.93 18.50
C PHE A 316 -9.94 -5.23 17.16
N HIS A 317 -11.12 -5.32 16.51
CA HIS A 317 -11.37 -4.80 15.17
C HIS A 317 -12.47 -3.74 15.17
N GLN A 318 -12.57 -2.92 16.25
CA GLN A 318 -13.65 -1.93 16.38
C GLN A 318 -13.42 -0.68 15.54
N ASP A 319 -12.17 -0.36 15.19
CA ASP A 319 -11.73 0.87 14.55
C ASP A 319 -11.18 0.68 13.14
N HIS A 320 -11.11 -0.58 12.67
CA HIS A 320 -10.60 -0.91 11.33
C HIS A 320 -11.26 -2.16 10.74
N PHE A 321 -11.15 -2.32 9.44
CA PHE A 321 -11.37 -3.55 8.71
C PHE A 321 -10.05 -4.28 8.55
N HIS A 322 -9.95 -5.47 9.09
CA HIS A 322 -8.83 -6.38 8.83
C HIS A 322 -9.19 -7.29 7.67
N PHE A 323 -8.36 -7.29 6.65
CA PHE A 323 -8.51 -8.13 5.46
C PHE A 323 -7.25 -8.96 5.24
N ASP A 324 -7.39 -10.28 5.12
CA ASP A 324 -6.26 -11.16 4.82
C ASP A 324 -6.56 -12.20 3.74
N VAL A 325 -5.49 -12.73 3.14
CA VAL A 325 -5.52 -13.76 2.10
C VAL A 325 -5.06 -15.13 2.64
N ALA A 326 -5.19 -15.37 3.94
CA ALA A 326 -4.81 -16.62 4.57
C ALA A 326 -5.58 -17.81 3.96
N GLN A 327 -4.86 -18.90 3.70
CA GLN A 327 -5.51 -20.12 3.27
C GLN A 327 -6.06 -20.88 4.49
N HIS A 328 -7.36 -21.09 4.53
CA HIS A 328 -8.04 -21.90 5.55
C HIS A 328 -8.07 -23.36 5.14
N ARG A 329 -8.07 -24.26 6.13
CA ARG A 329 -8.29 -25.69 5.89
C ARG A 329 -9.66 -25.87 5.23
N GLY A 330 -9.70 -26.60 4.12
CA GLY A 330 -10.93 -26.78 3.34
C GLY A 330 -11.22 -25.68 2.32
N GLY A 331 -10.34 -24.67 2.15
CA GLY A 331 -10.43 -23.66 1.07
C GLY A 331 -11.52 -22.60 1.26
N GLY A 332 -12.22 -22.57 2.39
CA GLY A 332 -13.28 -21.62 2.68
C GLY A 332 -12.80 -20.21 3.04
N THR A 333 -13.77 -19.32 3.31
CA THR A 333 -13.56 -17.96 3.82
C THR A 333 -14.02 -17.87 5.27
N TYR A 334 -13.44 -16.93 6.01
CA TYR A 334 -13.84 -16.57 7.36
C TYR A 334 -14.24 -15.10 7.41
N CYS A 335 -15.54 -14.85 7.25
CA CYS A 335 -16.12 -13.49 7.20
C CYS A 335 -17.03 -13.31 8.43
N ARG A 336 -16.75 -12.32 9.28
CA ARG A 336 -17.46 -12.07 10.54
C ARG A 336 -17.96 -10.64 10.64
#